data_4aa14fb0b595d5aa98146374821db2eb
#
_entry.id   4aa14fb0b595d5aa98146374821db2eb
#
_cell.length_a   1.000
_cell.length_b   1.000
_cell.length_c   1.000
_cell.angle_alpha   90.00
_cell.angle_beta   90.00
_cell.angle_gamma   90.00
#
_symmetry.space_group_name_H-M   'P 1'
#
loop_
_entity.id
_entity.type
_entity.pdbx_description
1 polymer ?
#
loop_
_entity_poly.entity_id
_entity_poly.type
_entity_poly.pdbx_seq_one_letter_code
_entity_poly.pdbx_strand_id
1 'polypeptide(L)'
;TKEFSFITLDDAYSTGSSIMPQKKNPDVAELARGKAGRLVGDLTGLMTTLKSLPLAYNRDLQEDKEPVFDAVDTLEVLLPAFSGMVDTMVFDTARLESLAPQGFSLATDIAEWLVREGVPFRVAHEVAGACVRACEERGIELWDLADDDLAAIGPHLTPGVRDVLSVEGSMASRSARGGTAPVRVAEQLERVVATATDHRRWASAQPTVR
;
A
#
# COMPACT_ATOMS: atom_id res chain seq x y z
N THR A 1 -12.63 -4.49 -8.35
CA THR A 1 -14.06 -4.83 -8.41
C THR A 1 -14.85 -3.65 -8.98
N LYS A 2 -16.03 -3.92 -9.52
CA LYS A 2 -16.92 -2.85 -10.04
C LYS A 2 -17.41 -1.88 -8.97
N GLU A 3 -17.47 -2.32 -7.73
CA GLU A 3 -17.88 -1.48 -6.60
C GLU A 3 -16.88 -0.34 -6.35
N PHE A 4 -15.61 -0.65 -6.38
CA PHE A 4 -14.55 0.34 -6.17
C PHE A 4 -14.15 1.00 -7.49
N SER A 5 -13.78 0.24 -8.50
CA SER A 5 -13.34 0.73 -9.83
C SER A 5 -12.22 1.79 -9.75
N PHE A 6 -11.30 1.63 -8.80
CA PHE A 6 -10.21 2.58 -8.56
C PHE A 6 -9.11 2.52 -9.59
N ILE A 7 -8.92 1.33 -10.19
CA ILE A 7 -7.82 1.04 -11.11
C ILE A 7 -8.35 0.26 -12.30
N THR A 8 -7.90 0.64 -13.49
CA THR A 8 -8.10 -0.12 -14.72
C THR A 8 -6.75 -0.60 -15.23
N LEU A 9 -6.63 -1.90 -15.48
CA LEU A 9 -5.45 -2.50 -16.12
C LEU A 9 -5.61 -2.46 -17.63
N ASP A 10 -4.49 -2.30 -18.34
CA ASP A 10 -4.46 -2.45 -19.79
C ASP A 10 -4.79 -3.90 -20.20
N ASP A 11 -5.44 -4.05 -21.36
CA ASP A 11 -5.87 -5.35 -21.88
C ASP A 11 -4.68 -6.28 -22.18
N ALA A 12 -3.50 -5.75 -22.46
CA ALA A 12 -2.28 -6.54 -22.64
C ALA A 12 -1.85 -7.30 -21.38
N TYR A 13 -2.30 -6.83 -20.20
CA TYR A 13 -1.97 -7.41 -18.88
C TYR A 13 -3.18 -8.01 -18.17
N SER A 14 -4.26 -8.25 -18.92
CA SER A 14 -5.49 -8.82 -18.42
C SER A 14 -5.91 -9.97 -19.34
N THR A 15 -6.52 -11.00 -18.80
CA THR A 15 -7.09 -12.06 -19.64
C THR A 15 -8.61 -12.07 -19.57
N GLY A 16 -9.25 -12.47 -20.69
CA GLY A 16 -10.68 -12.72 -20.74
C GLY A 16 -11.04 -14.05 -20.09
N SER A 17 -12.34 -14.26 -19.90
CA SER A 17 -12.89 -15.55 -19.52
C SER A 17 -13.39 -16.29 -20.76
N SER A 18 -13.15 -17.59 -20.82
CA SER A 18 -13.70 -18.46 -21.89
C SER A 18 -15.23 -18.56 -21.88
N ILE A 19 -15.87 -18.25 -20.74
CA ILE A 19 -17.33 -18.37 -20.56
C ILE A 19 -17.99 -16.98 -20.48
N MET A 20 -17.30 -16.01 -19.92
CA MET A 20 -17.84 -14.65 -19.72
C MET A 20 -17.01 -13.62 -20.51
N PRO A 21 -17.42 -13.26 -21.75
CA PRO A 21 -16.61 -12.38 -22.61
C PRO A 21 -16.34 -11.00 -22.03
N GLN A 22 -17.20 -10.53 -21.11
CA GLN A 22 -17.08 -9.24 -20.44
C GLN A 22 -16.13 -9.25 -19.24
N LYS A 23 -15.69 -10.43 -18.79
CA LYS A 23 -14.82 -10.57 -17.63
C LYS A 23 -13.37 -10.34 -18.03
N LYS A 24 -12.69 -9.45 -17.29
CA LYS A 24 -11.23 -9.25 -17.37
C LYS A 24 -10.63 -9.65 -16.03
N ASN A 25 -9.63 -10.52 -16.08
CA ASN A 25 -8.92 -11.01 -14.89
C ASN A 25 -7.56 -10.33 -14.81
N PRO A 26 -7.11 -9.89 -13.61
CA PRO A 26 -5.79 -9.29 -13.40
C PRO A 26 -4.71 -10.37 -13.26
N ASP A 27 -4.55 -11.24 -14.29
CA ASP A 27 -3.71 -12.44 -14.18
C ASP A 27 -2.26 -12.15 -13.85
N VAL A 28 -1.69 -11.05 -14.38
CA VAL A 28 -0.31 -10.68 -14.06
C VAL A 28 -0.17 -10.39 -12.56
N ALA A 29 -1.13 -9.67 -11.96
CA ALA A 29 -1.11 -9.40 -10.53
C ALA A 29 -1.33 -10.68 -9.69
N GLU A 30 -2.22 -11.56 -10.14
CA GLU A 30 -2.51 -12.82 -9.45
C GLU A 30 -1.33 -13.78 -9.50
N LEU A 31 -0.71 -13.93 -10.69
CA LEU A 31 0.47 -14.77 -10.87
C LEU A 31 1.68 -14.20 -10.12
N ALA A 32 1.83 -12.88 -10.04
CA ALA A 32 2.89 -12.26 -9.23
C ALA A 32 2.78 -12.66 -7.75
N ARG A 33 1.58 -12.63 -7.18
CA ARG A 33 1.34 -13.13 -5.81
C ARG A 33 1.67 -14.62 -5.66
N GLY A 34 1.25 -15.45 -6.63
CA GLY A 34 1.53 -16.88 -6.63
C GLY A 34 3.04 -17.16 -6.71
N LYS A 35 3.74 -16.47 -7.60
CA LYS A 35 5.19 -16.60 -7.79
C LYS A 35 6.00 -16.11 -6.58
N ALA A 36 5.51 -15.14 -5.83
CA ALA A 36 6.13 -14.75 -4.56
C ALA A 36 6.24 -15.92 -3.58
N GLY A 37 5.21 -16.79 -3.51
CA GLY A 37 5.26 -18.02 -2.71
C GLY A 37 6.33 -19.00 -3.20
N ARG A 38 6.51 -19.14 -4.52
CA ARG A 38 7.58 -19.96 -5.11
C ARG A 38 8.96 -19.44 -4.72
N LEU A 39 9.22 -18.15 -4.89
CA LEU A 39 10.50 -17.51 -4.52
C LEU A 39 10.82 -17.65 -3.02
N VAL A 40 9.82 -17.54 -2.15
CA VAL A 40 9.99 -17.82 -0.71
C VAL A 40 10.33 -19.29 -0.47
N GLY A 41 9.74 -20.20 -1.21
CA GLY A 41 10.05 -21.64 -1.19
C GLY A 41 11.50 -21.92 -1.58
N ASP A 42 11.98 -21.32 -2.67
CA ASP A 42 13.36 -21.44 -3.16
C ASP A 42 14.37 -20.93 -2.11
N LEU A 43 14.11 -19.75 -1.55
CA LEU A 43 14.95 -19.20 -0.47
C LEU A 43 14.97 -20.11 0.75
N THR A 44 13.81 -20.64 1.16
CA THR A 44 13.71 -21.54 2.30
C THR A 44 14.45 -22.85 2.06
N GLY A 45 14.33 -23.40 0.84
CA GLY A 45 15.06 -24.59 0.40
C GLY A 45 16.56 -24.38 0.48
N LEU A 46 17.06 -23.27 -0.07
CA LEU A 46 18.49 -22.91 -0.03
C LEU A 46 18.98 -22.77 1.40
N MET A 47 18.27 -22.04 2.26
CA MET A 47 18.63 -21.89 3.68
C MET A 47 18.65 -23.23 4.42
N THR A 48 17.74 -24.15 4.08
CA THR A 48 17.66 -25.47 4.68
C THR A 48 18.83 -26.35 4.21
N THR A 49 19.23 -26.27 2.95
CA THR A 49 20.42 -26.95 2.42
C THR A 49 21.68 -26.52 3.17
N LEU A 50 21.81 -25.24 3.48
CA LEU A 50 22.97 -24.69 4.19
C LEU A 50 22.95 -24.99 5.71
N LYS A 51 21.81 -25.40 6.25
CA LYS A 51 21.65 -25.62 7.68
C LYS A 51 22.55 -26.76 8.18
N SER A 52 23.32 -26.49 9.25
CA SER A 52 24.14 -27.47 9.95
C SER A 52 25.27 -28.12 9.12
N LEU A 53 25.70 -27.50 8.05
CA LEU A 53 26.86 -27.95 7.31
C LEU A 53 28.15 -27.79 8.15
N PRO A 54 29.04 -28.77 8.17
CA PRO A 54 30.33 -28.61 8.76
C PRO A 54 31.20 -27.63 7.97
N LEU A 55 32.28 -27.14 8.57
CA LEU A 55 33.25 -26.30 7.89
C LEU A 55 33.92 -27.07 6.74
N ALA A 56 34.14 -26.40 5.64
CA ALA A 56 34.63 -26.84 4.35
C ALA A 56 33.55 -27.28 3.38
N TYR A 57 33.93 -27.56 2.12
CA TYR A 57 33.02 -27.94 1.06
C TYR A 57 32.42 -29.32 1.30
N ASN A 58 31.09 -29.40 1.23
CA ASN A 58 30.35 -30.66 1.29
C ASN A 58 29.47 -30.80 0.03
N ARG A 59 29.17 -32.04 -0.35
CA ARG A 59 28.34 -32.31 -1.56
C ARG A 59 26.90 -31.89 -1.43
N ASP A 60 26.40 -31.63 -0.24
CA ASP A 60 25.09 -30.99 0.01
C ASP A 60 24.95 -29.70 -0.80
N LEU A 61 26.05 -28.97 -1.03
CA LEU A 61 26.08 -27.75 -1.85
C LEU A 61 25.86 -28.00 -3.35
N GLN A 62 25.63 -29.24 -3.80
CA GLN A 62 25.13 -29.50 -5.15
C GLN A 62 23.69 -29.02 -5.32
N GLU A 63 22.92 -29.01 -4.23
CA GLU A 63 21.50 -28.60 -4.19
C GLU A 63 21.32 -27.07 -4.05
N ASP A 64 22.37 -26.26 -4.01
CA ASP A 64 22.29 -24.82 -3.89
C ASP A 64 21.87 -24.12 -5.20
N LYS A 65 22.07 -24.73 -6.32
CA LYS A 65 21.91 -24.12 -7.66
C LYS A 65 20.47 -24.09 -8.15
N GLU A 66 19.76 -25.20 -7.99
CA GLU A 66 18.40 -25.35 -8.48
C GLU A 66 17.45 -24.24 -7.97
N PRO A 67 17.37 -23.95 -6.66
CA PRO A 67 16.48 -22.90 -6.18
C PRO A 67 16.92 -21.50 -6.65
N VAL A 68 18.24 -21.28 -6.84
CA VAL A 68 18.74 -19.99 -7.36
C VAL A 68 18.35 -19.81 -8.83
N PHE A 69 18.55 -20.83 -9.66
CA PHE A 69 18.20 -20.76 -11.08
C PHE A 69 16.70 -20.63 -11.28
N ASP A 70 15.90 -21.38 -10.54
CA ASP A 70 14.44 -21.27 -10.60
C ASP A 70 13.94 -19.86 -10.19
N ALA A 71 14.55 -19.28 -9.18
CA ALA A 71 14.25 -17.91 -8.75
C ALA A 71 14.62 -16.88 -9.83
N VAL A 72 15.80 -17.03 -10.47
CA VAL A 72 16.23 -16.12 -11.55
C VAL A 72 15.29 -16.23 -12.76
N ASP A 73 15.02 -17.43 -13.25
CA ASP A 73 14.12 -17.68 -14.39
C ASP A 73 12.71 -17.12 -14.10
N THR A 74 12.23 -17.29 -12.87
CA THR A 74 10.94 -16.74 -12.43
C THR A 74 10.94 -15.21 -12.47
N LEU A 75 11.99 -14.57 -11.99
CA LEU A 75 12.11 -13.11 -11.95
C LEU A 75 12.31 -12.50 -13.34
N GLU A 76 13.06 -13.15 -14.23
CA GLU A 76 13.28 -12.68 -15.61
C GLU A 76 11.98 -12.55 -16.40
N VAL A 77 11.00 -13.40 -16.16
CA VAL A 77 9.69 -13.32 -16.79
C VAL A 77 8.74 -12.39 -16.01
N LEU A 78 8.75 -12.50 -14.68
CA LEU A 78 7.80 -11.78 -13.84
C LEU A 78 8.03 -10.26 -13.85
N LEU A 79 9.28 -9.81 -13.70
CA LEU A 79 9.58 -8.39 -13.51
C LEU A 79 9.20 -7.53 -14.74
N PRO A 80 9.52 -7.92 -15.98
CA PRO A 80 9.07 -7.16 -17.16
C PRO A 80 7.54 -7.09 -17.29
N ALA A 81 6.86 -8.21 -17.08
CA ALA A 81 5.40 -8.26 -17.16
C ALA A 81 4.74 -7.39 -16.08
N PHE A 82 5.23 -7.47 -14.85
CA PHE A 82 4.73 -6.66 -13.74
C PHE A 82 5.01 -5.18 -13.93
N SER A 83 6.22 -4.83 -14.40
CA SER A 83 6.58 -3.44 -14.70
C SER A 83 5.70 -2.83 -15.78
N GLY A 84 5.46 -3.57 -16.88
CA GLY A 84 4.58 -3.11 -17.94
C GLY A 84 3.12 -2.95 -17.47
N MET A 85 2.63 -3.85 -16.62
CA MET A 85 1.30 -3.71 -16.00
C MET A 85 1.20 -2.43 -15.16
N VAL A 86 2.22 -2.14 -14.34
CA VAL A 86 2.22 -0.93 -13.50
C VAL A 86 2.34 0.34 -14.33
N ASP A 87 3.16 0.33 -15.37
CA ASP A 87 3.39 1.49 -16.27
C ASP A 87 2.14 1.90 -17.06
N THR A 88 1.29 0.92 -17.39
CA THR A 88 0.05 1.13 -18.16
C THR A 88 -1.21 1.27 -17.30
N MET A 89 -1.08 1.14 -15.99
CA MET A 89 -2.21 1.19 -15.06
C MET A 89 -2.83 2.59 -14.98
N VAL A 90 -4.15 2.68 -15.12
CA VAL A 90 -4.89 3.94 -15.04
C VAL A 90 -5.63 4.01 -13.71
N PHE A 91 -5.43 5.11 -12.98
CA PHE A 91 -6.13 5.40 -11.73
C PHE A 91 -7.32 6.32 -11.98
N ASP A 92 -8.50 5.95 -11.48
CA ASP A 92 -9.65 6.86 -11.41
C ASP A 92 -9.53 7.71 -10.13
N THR A 93 -8.78 8.81 -10.25
CA THR A 93 -8.48 9.69 -9.11
C THR A 93 -9.73 10.37 -8.58
N ALA A 94 -10.68 10.74 -9.46
CA ALA A 94 -11.93 11.37 -9.05
C ALA A 94 -12.79 10.43 -8.20
N ARG A 95 -12.84 9.15 -8.59
CA ARG A 95 -13.56 8.14 -7.82
C ARG A 95 -12.88 7.82 -6.50
N LEU A 96 -11.56 7.73 -6.49
CA LEU A 96 -10.77 7.57 -5.26
C LEU A 96 -11.07 8.71 -4.27
N GLU A 97 -10.99 9.95 -4.72
CA GLU A 97 -11.28 11.13 -3.93
C GLU A 97 -12.70 11.13 -3.36
N SER A 98 -13.70 10.80 -4.19
CA SER A 98 -15.10 10.78 -3.78
C SER A 98 -15.45 9.71 -2.76
N LEU A 99 -14.72 8.58 -2.74
CA LEU A 99 -15.00 7.45 -1.85
C LEU A 99 -14.11 7.43 -0.60
N ALA A 100 -12.95 8.08 -0.63
CA ALA A 100 -12.00 8.05 0.47
C ALA A 100 -12.57 8.52 1.82
N PRO A 101 -13.38 9.60 1.90
CA PRO A 101 -13.92 10.08 3.17
C PRO A 101 -15.17 9.35 3.64
N GLN A 102 -15.77 8.48 2.81
CA GLN A 102 -17.06 7.84 3.12
C GLN A 102 -16.99 6.87 4.31
N GLY A 103 -18.16 6.63 4.92
CA GLY A 103 -18.30 5.69 6.03
C GLY A 103 -17.59 6.15 7.30
N PHE A 104 -17.53 7.45 7.52
CA PHE A 104 -16.87 8.07 8.67
C PHE A 104 -15.39 7.68 8.81
N SER A 105 -14.70 7.43 7.70
CA SER A 105 -13.29 7.03 7.71
C SER A 105 -12.38 8.06 8.44
N LEU A 106 -12.76 9.34 8.43
CA LEU A 106 -12.07 10.43 9.11
C LEU A 106 -12.30 10.47 10.64
N ALA A 107 -13.12 9.58 11.21
CA ALA A 107 -13.33 9.56 12.66
C ALA A 107 -12.04 9.25 13.43
N THR A 108 -11.17 8.41 12.86
CA THR A 108 -9.87 8.12 13.44
C THR A 108 -8.99 9.39 13.52
N ASP A 109 -9.10 10.26 12.53
CA ASP A 109 -8.35 11.52 12.49
C ASP A 109 -8.76 12.49 13.62
N ILE A 110 -10.06 12.49 13.98
CA ILE A 110 -10.54 13.25 15.17
C ILE A 110 -9.85 12.71 16.43
N ALA A 111 -9.84 11.39 16.62
CA ALA A 111 -9.23 10.78 17.80
C ALA A 111 -7.72 11.09 17.87
N GLU A 112 -7.01 10.94 16.74
CA GLU A 112 -5.57 11.23 16.68
C GLU A 112 -5.26 12.74 16.87
N TRP A 113 -6.10 13.62 16.34
CA TRP A 113 -5.97 15.05 16.55
C TRP A 113 -6.13 15.39 18.04
N LEU A 114 -7.16 14.86 18.70
CA LEU A 114 -7.35 15.04 20.14
C LEU A 114 -6.17 14.53 20.97
N VAL A 115 -5.58 13.40 20.59
CA VAL A 115 -4.38 12.87 21.27
C VAL A 115 -3.20 13.82 21.11
N ARG A 116 -3.03 14.43 19.94
CA ARG A 116 -2.00 15.48 19.73
C ARG A 116 -2.23 16.72 20.57
N GLU A 117 -3.49 17.07 20.82
CA GLU A 117 -3.88 18.15 21.76
C GLU A 117 -3.77 17.72 23.24
N GLY A 118 -3.23 16.54 23.54
CA GLY A 118 -2.97 16.06 24.90
C GLY A 118 -4.11 15.32 25.57
N VAL A 119 -5.18 15.00 24.85
CA VAL A 119 -6.30 14.21 25.37
C VAL A 119 -5.91 12.73 25.45
N PRO A 120 -6.12 12.01 26.56
CA PRO A 120 -5.86 10.59 26.65
C PRO A 120 -6.61 9.80 25.57
N PHE A 121 -5.94 8.83 24.93
CA PHE A 121 -6.49 8.08 23.79
C PHE A 121 -7.90 7.52 24.01
N ARG A 122 -8.16 6.95 25.20
CA ARG A 122 -9.51 6.40 25.51
C ARG A 122 -10.59 7.50 25.42
N VAL A 123 -10.34 8.65 25.99
CA VAL A 123 -11.27 9.80 25.94
C VAL A 123 -11.39 10.32 24.50
N ALA A 124 -10.27 10.46 23.79
CA ALA A 124 -10.26 10.88 22.40
C ALA A 124 -11.11 9.95 21.50
N HIS A 125 -10.98 8.62 21.70
CA HIS A 125 -11.75 7.63 20.99
C HIS A 125 -13.27 7.72 21.31
N GLU A 126 -13.63 7.92 22.59
CA GLU A 126 -15.03 8.09 23.00
C GLU A 126 -15.65 9.36 22.38
N VAL A 127 -14.90 10.45 22.33
CA VAL A 127 -15.31 11.72 21.70
C VAL A 127 -15.48 11.55 20.20
N ALA A 128 -14.54 10.92 19.51
CA ALA A 128 -14.65 10.65 18.09
C ALA A 128 -15.88 9.76 17.77
N GLY A 129 -16.14 8.74 18.61
CA GLY A 129 -17.35 7.92 18.51
C GLY A 129 -18.65 8.71 18.76
N ALA A 130 -18.62 9.73 19.61
CA ALA A 130 -19.75 10.62 19.81
C ALA A 130 -20.02 11.51 18.58
N CYS A 131 -18.95 11.97 17.89
CA CYS A 131 -19.10 12.68 16.62
C CYS A 131 -19.79 11.80 15.56
N VAL A 132 -19.36 10.53 15.43
CA VAL A 132 -19.97 9.59 14.49
C VAL A 132 -21.46 9.39 14.80
N ARG A 133 -21.82 9.11 16.07
CA ARG A 133 -23.24 8.95 16.45
C ARG A 133 -24.08 10.18 16.14
N ALA A 134 -23.57 11.37 16.44
CA ALA A 134 -24.28 12.61 16.13
C ALA A 134 -24.51 12.80 14.62
N CYS A 135 -23.55 12.37 13.80
CA CYS A 135 -23.67 12.40 12.35
C CYS A 135 -24.69 11.36 11.85
N GLU A 136 -24.64 10.13 12.36
CA GLU A 136 -25.60 9.07 12.02
C GLU A 136 -27.04 9.44 12.34
N GLU A 137 -27.29 10.01 13.51
CA GLU A 137 -28.63 10.45 13.95
C GLU A 137 -29.18 11.55 13.07
N ARG A 138 -28.32 12.39 12.48
CA ARG A 138 -28.71 13.55 11.65
C ARG A 138 -28.59 13.28 10.15
N GLY A 139 -28.01 12.18 9.74
CA GLY A 139 -27.76 11.85 8.33
C GLY A 139 -26.81 12.82 7.65
N ILE A 140 -25.78 13.28 8.37
CA ILE A 140 -24.73 14.19 7.89
C ILE A 140 -23.35 13.54 8.01
N GLU A 141 -22.35 14.12 7.40
CA GLU A 141 -20.96 13.67 7.48
C GLU A 141 -20.18 14.45 8.56
N LEU A 142 -19.00 13.95 8.94
CA LEU A 142 -18.17 14.54 10.02
C LEU A 142 -17.77 16.00 9.73
N TRP A 143 -17.53 16.33 8.48
CA TRP A 143 -17.16 17.68 8.05
C TRP A 143 -18.33 18.66 8.06
N ASP A 144 -19.58 18.19 8.15
CA ASP A 144 -20.79 19.01 8.23
C ASP A 144 -21.13 19.45 9.65
N LEU A 145 -20.44 18.89 10.68
CA LEU A 145 -20.64 19.29 12.08
C LEU A 145 -20.32 20.78 12.25
N ALA A 146 -21.26 21.56 12.78
CA ALA A 146 -21.04 22.95 13.12
C ALA A 146 -20.14 23.11 14.36
N ASP A 147 -19.56 24.28 14.57
CA ASP A 147 -18.71 24.52 15.73
C ASP A 147 -19.47 24.36 17.06
N ASP A 148 -20.75 24.72 17.09
CA ASP A 148 -21.62 24.51 18.25
C ASP A 148 -21.87 23.00 18.52
N ASP A 149 -21.96 22.18 17.47
CA ASP A 149 -22.08 20.73 17.60
C ASP A 149 -20.79 20.13 18.20
N LEU A 150 -19.64 20.54 17.68
CA LEU A 150 -18.33 20.11 18.19
C LEU A 150 -18.18 20.48 19.66
N ALA A 151 -18.51 21.70 20.05
CA ALA A 151 -18.44 22.17 21.43
C ALA A 151 -19.40 21.40 22.36
N ALA A 152 -20.59 21.03 21.88
CA ALA A 152 -21.57 20.26 22.63
C ALA A 152 -21.15 18.79 22.83
N ILE A 153 -20.45 18.19 21.85
CA ILE A 153 -19.97 16.82 21.92
C ILE A 153 -18.82 16.67 22.92
N GLY A 154 -17.90 17.64 22.94
CA GLY A 154 -16.79 17.56 23.86
C GLY A 154 -15.98 18.87 23.99
N PRO A 155 -15.56 19.23 25.23
CA PRO A 155 -14.87 20.49 25.48
C PRO A 155 -13.48 20.60 24.84
N HIS A 156 -12.94 19.47 24.37
CA HIS A 156 -11.65 19.43 23.68
C HIS A 156 -11.77 19.57 22.17
N LEU A 157 -12.98 19.48 21.59
CA LEU A 157 -13.23 19.66 20.17
C LEU A 157 -13.31 21.17 19.88
N THR A 158 -12.20 21.70 19.37
CA THR A 158 -12.14 23.06 18.87
C THR A 158 -12.29 23.10 17.35
N PRO A 159 -12.59 24.26 16.73
CA PRO A 159 -12.64 24.37 15.26
C PRO A 159 -11.38 23.90 14.53
N GLY A 160 -10.22 23.84 15.21
CA GLY A 160 -8.97 23.29 14.67
C GLY A 160 -9.05 21.82 14.23
N VAL A 161 -10.01 21.05 14.73
CA VAL A 161 -10.24 19.67 14.26
C VAL A 161 -10.59 19.61 12.76
N ARG A 162 -11.09 20.69 12.17
CA ARG A 162 -11.40 20.77 10.73
C ARG A 162 -10.20 20.58 9.84
N ASP A 163 -9.00 20.85 10.34
CA ASP A 163 -7.75 20.66 9.60
C ASP A 163 -7.53 19.19 9.20
N VAL A 164 -8.15 18.26 9.92
CA VAL A 164 -8.04 16.81 9.64
C VAL A 164 -9.33 16.19 9.11
N LEU A 165 -10.40 16.98 8.92
CA LEU A 165 -11.70 16.52 8.41
C LEU A 165 -11.81 16.66 6.87
N SER A 166 -10.70 16.46 6.19
CA SER A 166 -10.63 16.33 4.73
C SER A 166 -9.64 15.23 4.36
N VAL A 167 -9.71 14.74 3.12
CA VAL A 167 -8.75 13.73 2.63
C VAL A 167 -7.32 14.27 2.68
N GLU A 168 -7.13 15.52 2.26
CA GLU A 168 -5.82 16.20 2.28
C GLU A 168 -5.31 16.36 3.71
N GLY A 169 -6.15 16.83 4.63
CA GLY A 169 -5.79 17.01 6.03
C GLY A 169 -5.45 15.71 6.71
N SER A 170 -6.26 14.67 6.48
CA SER A 170 -5.99 13.31 6.97
C SER A 170 -4.63 12.81 6.48
N MET A 171 -4.36 12.87 5.17
CA MET A 171 -3.07 12.46 4.60
C MET A 171 -1.90 13.29 5.17
N ALA A 172 -2.03 14.62 5.21
CA ALA A 172 -0.98 15.52 5.71
C ALA A 172 -0.64 15.24 7.17
N SER A 173 -1.61 14.82 7.96
CA SER A 173 -1.43 14.48 9.37
C SER A 173 -0.53 13.25 9.60
N ARG A 174 -0.35 12.37 8.61
CA ARG A 174 0.48 11.16 8.66
C ARG A 174 1.96 11.46 8.36
N SER A 175 2.55 12.41 9.08
CA SER A 175 3.88 12.97 8.83
C SER A 175 5.05 12.18 9.46
N ALA A 176 4.80 11.07 10.13
CA ALA A 176 5.86 10.18 10.61
C ALA A 176 6.67 9.57 9.45
N ARG A 177 7.90 9.13 9.73
CA ARG A 177 8.73 8.47 8.70
C ARG A 177 8.02 7.23 8.15
N GLY A 178 7.84 7.19 6.82
CA GLY A 178 7.08 6.11 6.15
C GLY A 178 5.57 6.35 6.11
N GLY A 179 5.09 7.48 6.63
CA GLY A 179 3.69 7.88 6.54
C GLY A 179 3.28 8.33 5.14
N THR A 180 1.99 8.57 4.98
CA THR A 180 1.36 8.92 3.69
C THR A 180 1.29 10.42 3.42
N ALA A 181 1.79 11.27 4.33
CA ALA A 181 1.86 12.70 4.07
C ALA A 181 2.63 13.00 2.77
N PRO A 182 2.19 13.96 1.93
CA PRO A 182 2.84 14.25 0.65
C PRO A 182 4.35 14.48 0.76
N VAL A 183 4.80 15.16 1.82
CA VAL A 183 6.24 15.36 2.08
C VAL A 183 6.97 14.03 2.30
N ARG A 184 6.36 13.07 2.96
CA ARG A 184 6.97 11.75 3.21
C ARG A 184 6.99 10.88 1.97
N VAL A 185 5.94 10.98 1.17
CA VAL A 185 5.88 10.29 -0.14
C VAL A 185 6.95 10.84 -1.07
N ALA A 186 7.15 12.17 -1.12
CA ALA A 186 8.21 12.79 -1.91
C ALA A 186 9.61 12.32 -1.48
N GLU A 187 9.91 12.31 -0.18
CA GLU A 187 11.17 11.76 0.36
C GLU A 187 11.41 10.30 -0.02
N GLN A 188 10.34 9.48 0.01
CA GLN A 188 10.43 8.07 -0.39
C GLN A 188 10.71 7.93 -1.88
N LEU A 189 10.03 8.74 -2.72
CA LEU A 189 10.22 8.75 -4.16
C LEU A 189 11.66 9.12 -4.52
N GLU A 190 12.22 10.17 -3.92
CA GLU A 190 13.61 10.55 -4.13
C GLU A 190 14.58 9.40 -3.81
N ARG A 191 14.36 8.70 -2.69
CA ARG A 191 15.17 7.54 -2.30
C ARG A 191 15.07 6.38 -3.31
N VAL A 192 13.84 6.07 -3.76
CA VAL A 192 13.62 4.99 -4.74
C VAL A 192 14.29 5.33 -6.08
N VAL A 193 14.16 6.58 -6.55
CA VAL A 193 14.80 7.05 -7.79
C VAL A 193 16.33 6.98 -7.69
N ALA A 194 16.89 7.41 -6.57
CA ALA A 194 18.34 7.32 -6.32
C ALA A 194 18.81 5.86 -6.34
N THR A 195 18.13 4.98 -5.59
CA THR A 195 18.44 3.54 -5.55
C THR A 195 18.33 2.89 -6.93
N ALA A 196 17.27 3.16 -7.68
CA ALA A 196 17.10 2.65 -9.04
C ALA A 196 18.19 3.13 -9.99
N THR A 197 18.64 4.38 -9.83
CA THR A 197 19.74 4.95 -10.61
C THR A 197 21.07 4.26 -10.31
N ASP A 198 21.36 4.01 -9.04
CA ASP A 198 22.56 3.29 -8.62
C ASP A 198 22.56 1.84 -9.10
N HIS A 199 21.42 1.15 -9.03
CA HIS A 199 21.28 -0.22 -9.56
C HIS A 199 21.51 -0.26 -11.07
N ARG A 200 20.96 0.70 -11.85
CA ARG A 200 21.18 0.77 -13.29
C ARG A 200 22.65 1.01 -13.61
N ARG A 201 23.33 1.91 -12.88
CA ARG A 201 24.76 2.17 -13.03
C ARG A 201 25.59 0.93 -12.75
N TRP A 202 25.28 0.22 -11.67
CA TRP A 202 25.94 -1.03 -11.32
C TRP A 202 25.74 -2.08 -12.41
N ALA A 203 24.50 -2.31 -12.86
CA ALA A 203 24.19 -3.29 -13.90
C ALA A 203 24.91 -3.00 -15.22
N SER A 204 24.98 -1.71 -15.61
CA SER A 204 25.68 -1.30 -16.85
C SER A 204 27.21 -1.46 -16.76
N ALA A 205 27.78 -1.51 -15.56
CA ALA A 205 29.20 -1.70 -15.33
C ALA A 205 29.62 -3.19 -15.30
N GLN A 206 28.65 -4.12 -15.27
CA GLN A 206 28.96 -5.54 -15.27
C GLN A 206 29.33 -6.03 -16.67
N PRO A 207 30.33 -6.93 -16.79
CA PRO A 207 30.63 -7.55 -18.08
C PRO A 207 29.42 -8.37 -18.57
N THR A 208 29.11 -8.23 -19.85
CA THR A 208 28.08 -9.07 -20.48
C THR A 208 28.57 -10.51 -20.47
N VAL A 209 27.99 -11.35 -19.63
CA VAL A 209 28.22 -12.79 -19.68
C VAL A 209 27.53 -13.28 -20.97
N ARG A 210 28.32 -13.75 -21.94
CA ARG A 210 27.84 -14.39 -23.17
C ARG A 210 27.72 -15.88 -22.95
#